data_0dba6a81e4aa351582665d8274c058a1
#
_entry.id   0dba6a81e4aa351582665d8274c058a1
#
_cell.length_a   1.000
_cell.length_b   1.000
_cell.length_c   1.000
_cell.angle_alpha   90.00
_cell.angle_beta   90.00
_cell.angle_gamma   90.00
#
_symmetry.space_group_name_H-M   'P 1'
#
loop_
_entity.id
_entity.type
_entity.pdbx_description
1 polymer ?
#
loop_
_entity_poly.entity_id
_entity_poly.type
_entity_poly.pdbx_seq_one_letter_code
_entity_poly.pdbx_strand_id
1 'polypeptide(L)'
;MRSAPSRSTLGVDAVPMSKPNDIWAVVPVKDTAAAKTRLAPSLPPHLRGAFFLAMLEDVLAALAEVPGLAGRLLVTTDAAAIRLATRYGAECIADGADAGHTAAVAAASRHLAREGRAGMLTLPGDIPLVTAAEIGRLLAAHHQAPSFTIAPSHDEKGSNAVLVSPPDAVPLTFGDDSFFPHLAAARARGIAPTVLHLPGIALDIDNPADLAHFARLGSRTRAGLWLADSQAALAGKKLPA
;
A
#
# COMPACT_ATOMS: atom_id res chain seq x y z
N MET A 1 41.19 -1.16 56.96
CA MET A 1 40.09 -1.76 56.22
C MET A 1 39.30 -0.63 55.61
N ARG A 2 39.45 -0.40 54.31
CA ARG A 2 38.67 0.60 53.55
C ARG A 2 37.83 -0.15 52.51
N SER A 3 36.49 -0.08 52.65
CA SER A 3 35.53 -0.69 51.74
C SER A 3 35.48 0.08 50.43
N ALA A 4 35.61 -0.62 49.31
CA ALA A 4 35.41 -0.07 47.97
C ALA A 4 33.90 -0.01 47.64
N PRO A 5 33.43 1.03 46.87
CA PRO A 5 32.04 1.10 46.44
C PRO A 5 31.80 0.18 45.23
N SER A 6 30.71 -0.59 45.29
CA SER A 6 30.22 -1.43 44.22
C SER A 6 29.76 -0.57 43.04
N ARG A 7 30.30 -0.82 41.86
CA ARG A 7 29.80 -0.25 40.58
C ARG A 7 28.52 -0.96 40.16
N SER A 8 27.42 -0.24 40.21
CA SER A 8 26.16 -0.64 39.55
C SER A 8 26.34 -0.52 38.04
N THR A 9 26.35 -1.65 37.34
CA THR A 9 26.26 -1.71 35.88
C THR A 9 24.81 -1.46 35.49
N LEU A 10 24.52 -0.25 35.00
CA LEU A 10 23.27 0.03 34.27
C LEU A 10 23.30 -0.84 33.02
N GLY A 11 22.41 -1.84 32.98
CA GLY A 11 22.12 -2.60 31.78
C GLY A 11 21.55 -1.67 30.73
N VAL A 12 22.30 -1.45 29.67
CA VAL A 12 21.77 -0.85 28.44
C VAL A 12 20.92 -1.93 27.78
N ASP A 13 19.60 -1.80 27.86
CA ASP A 13 18.69 -2.66 27.10
C ASP A 13 19.08 -2.55 25.63
N ALA A 14 19.60 -3.64 25.08
CA ALA A 14 19.96 -3.72 23.67
C ALA A 14 18.67 -3.60 22.85
N VAL A 15 18.51 -2.49 22.14
CA VAL A 15 17.48 -2.34 21.11
C VAL A 15 17.65 -3.53 20.16
N PRO A 16 16.60 -4.35 19.95
CA PRO A 16 16.72 -5.49 19.05
C PRO A 16 17.13 -5.01 17.66
N MET A 17 18.27 -5.47 17.18
CA MET A 17 18.74 -5.21 15.80
C MET A 17 17.72 -5.79 14.84
N SER A 18 17.01 -4.93 14.10
CA SER A 18 16.08 -5.36 13.06
C SER A 18 16.81 -6.23 12.02
N LYS A 19 16.17 -7.33 11.59
CA LYS A 19 16.70 -8.17 10.53
C LYS A 19 16.77 -7.34 9.24
N PRO A 20 17.87 -7.41 8.44
CA PRO A 20 18.07 -6.55 7.27
C PRO A 20 16.95 -6.61 6.20
N ASN A 21 16.03 -7.57 6.26
CA ASN A 21 14.94 -7.77 5.31
C ASN A 21 13.56 -7.79 5.99
N ASP A 22 13.37 -7.17 7.15
CA ASP A 22 12.09 -7.14 7.86
C ASP A 22 11.21 -5.96 7.37
N ILE A 23 10.92 -5.95 6.06
CA ILE A 23 10.02 -4.99 5.42
C ILE A 23 8.61 -5.55 5.38
N TRP A 24 7.65 -4.79 5.87
CA TRP A 24 6.24 -5.14 5.86
C TRP A 24 5.49 -4.31 4.80
N ALA A 25 4.68 -4.99 3.98
CA ALA A 25 3.77 -4.32 3.07
C ALA A 25 2.50 -3.88 3.82
N VAL A 26 2.05 -2.65 3.58
CA VAL A 26 0.86 -2.04 4.19
C VAL A 26 -0.11 -1.62 3.11
N VAL A 27 -1.36 -2.09 3.20
CA VAL A 27 -2.44 -1.70 2.29
C VAL A 27 -3.58 -1.10 3.11
N PRO A 28 -3.79 0.23 3.08
CA PRO A 28 -4.94 0.85 3.72
C PRO A 28 -6.20 0.63 2.86
N VAL A 29 -7.28 0.16 3.49
CA VAL A 29 -8.55 -0.12 2.83
C VAL A 29 -9.69 0.43 3.65
N LYS A 30 -10.41 1.41 3.10
CA LYS A 30 -11.66 1.93 3.67
C LYS A 30 -12.84 0.99 3.37
N ASP A 31 -14.03 1.37 3.84
CA ASP A 31 -15.29 0.72 3.51
C ASP A 31 -15.42 0.50 2.00
N THR A 32 -15.43 -0.77 1.59
CA THR A 32 -15.50 -1.17 0.19
C THR A 32 -16.85 -0.85 -0.43
N ALA A 33 -17.94 -0.78 0.36
CA ALA A 33 -19.27 -0.41 -0.13
C ALA A 33 -19.34 1.06 -0.59
N ALA A 34 -18.56 1.94 0.06
CA ALA A 34 -18.45 3.35 -0.30
C ALA A 34 -17.28 3.64 -1.25
N ALA A 35 -16.56 2.62 -1.72
CA ALA A 35 -15.38 2.80 -2.56
C ALA A 35 -15.73 3.37 -3.95
N LYS A 36 -14.74 4.07 -4.55
CA LYS A 36 -14.76 4.48 -5.96
C LYS A 36 -15.97 5.31 -6.37
N THR A 37 -16.39 6.26 -5.55
CA THR A 37 -17.52 7.15 -5.84
C THR A 37 -17.32 7.97 -7.13
N ARG A 38 -16.08 8.32 -7.49
CA ARG A 38 -15.75 9.01 -8.75
C ARG A 38 -16.02 8.15 -9.99
N LEU A 39 -16.14 6.81 -9.84
CA LEU A 39 -16.57 5.91 -10.93
C LEU A 39 -18.08 5.81 -11.10
N ALA A 40 -18.89 6.56 -10.34
CA ALA A 40 -20.36 6.54 -10.43
C ALA A 40 -20.93 6.74 -11.85
N PRO A 41 -20.33 7.57 -12.73
CA PRO A 41 -20.80 7.69 -14.11
C PRO A 41 -20.64 6.41 -14.94
N SER A 42 -19.70 5.53 -14.58
CA SER A 42 -19.35 4.32 -15.35
C SER A 42 -19.81 3.03 -14.68
N LEU A 43 -19.90 3.00 -13.35
CA LEU A 43 -20.24 1.79 -12.59
C LEU A 43 -21.32 2.07 -11.53
N PRO A 44 -22.44 1.30 -11.53
CA PRO A 44 -23.43 1.36 -10.46
C PRO A 44 -22.85 1.09 -9.07
N PRO A 45 -23.47 1.58 -7.98
CA PRO A 45 -22.94 1.44 -6.62
C PRO A 45 -22.56 0.01 -6.22
N HIS A 46 -23.42 -0.97 -6.52
CA HIS A 46 -23.21 -2.38 -6.19
C HIS A 46 -22.05 -3.04 -6.95
N LEU A 47 -21.64 -2.46 -8.10
CA LEU A 47 -20.52 -2.95 -8.89
C LEU A 47 -19.19 -2.31 -8.46
N ARG A 48 -19.21 -1.09 -7.91
CA ARG A 48 -17.97 -0.39 -7.50
C ARG A 48 -17.24 -1.12 -6.38
N GLY A 49 -17.97 -1.57 -5.36
CA GLY A 49 -17.37 -2.35 -4.25
C GLY A 49 -16.78 -3.68 -4.73
N ALA A 50 -17.50 -4.41 -5.59
CA ALA A 50 -17.01 -5.66 -6.16
C ALA A 50 -15.77 -5.45 -7.06
N PHE A 51 -15.77 -4.39 -7.86
CA PHE A 51 -14.61 -4.02 -8.67
C PHE A 51 -13.40 -3.64 -7.81
N PHE A 52 -13.61 -2.84 -6.73
CA PHE A 52 -12.54 -2.52 -5.80
C PHE A 52 -11.96 -3.78 -5.14
N LEU A 53 -12.80 -4.72 -4.70
CA LEU A 53 -12.33 -5.98 -4.13
C LEU A 53 -11.53 -6.82 -5.13
N ALA A 54 -11.90 -6.81 -6.42
CA ALA A 54 -11.13 -7.50 -7.46
C ALA A 54 -9.75 -6.84 -7.64
N MET A 55 -9.65 -5.51 -7.61
CA MET A 55 -8.36 -4.79 -7.65
C MET A 55 -7.51 -5.07 -6.41
N LEU A 56 -8.11 -5.01 -5.22
CA LEU A 56 -7.43 -5.34 -3.96
C LEU A 56 -6.89 -6.77 -3.98
N GLU A 57 -7.64 -7.72 -4.56
CA GLU A 57 -7.19 -9.10 -4.69
C GLU A 57 -5.97 -9.23 -5.62
N ASP A 58 -5.89 -8.45 -6.70
CA ASP A 58 -4.71 -8.39 -7.57
C ASP A 58 -3.49 -7.85 -6.81
N VAL A 59 -3.66 -6.78 -6.02
CA VAL A 59 -2.59 -6.22 -5.17
C VAL A 59 -2.10 -7.25 -4.15
N LEU A 60 -3.01 -7.91 -3.43
CA LEU A 60 -2.65 -8.89 -2.42
C LEU A 60 -1.98 -10.12 -3.02
N ALA A 61 -2.41 -10.56 -4.20
CA ALA A 61 -1.78 -11.66 -4.93
C ALA A 61 -0.34 -11.30 -5.32
N ALA A 62 -0.12 -10.10 -5.88
CA ALA A 62 1.22 -9.62 -6.22
C ALA A 62 2.13 -9.56 -4.97
N LEU A 63 1.62 -9.03 -3.85
CA LEU A 63 2.36 -8.96 -2.59
C LEU A 63 2.69 -10.36 -2.01
N ALA A 64 1.82 -11.34 -2.23
CA ALA A 64 2.04 -12.70 -1.75
C ALA A 64 3.18 -13.42 -2.50
N GLU A 65 3.43 -13.03 -3.75
CA GLU A 65 4.47 -13.61 -4.60
C GLU A 65 5.84 -12.93 -4.43
N VAL A 66 5.96 -11.83 -3.67
CA VAL A 66 7.23 -11.10 -3.51
C VAL A 66 8.16 -11.83 -2.55
N PRO A 67 9.32 -12.34 -3.01
CA PRO A 67 10.34 -12.81 -2.10
C PRO A 67 10.93 -11.63 -1.30
N GLY A 68 11.08 -11.80 0.00
CA GLY A 68 11.77 -10.82 0.86
C GLY A 68 10.86 -9.82 1.57
N LEU A 69 9.54 -9.84 1.38
CA LEU A 69 8.60 -9.22 2.31
C LEU A 69 8.46 -10.09 3.56
N ALA A 70 8.62 -9.48 4.73
CA ALA A 70 8.50 -10.17 6.02
C ALA A 70 7.03 -10.43 6.40
N GLY A 71 6.13 -9.55 5.99
CA GLY A 71 4.71 -9.67 6.25
C GLY A 71 3.88 -8.70 5.42
N ARG A 72 2.58 -8.84 5.55
CA ARG A 72 1.54 -8.01 4.91
C ARG A 72 0.54 -7.59 5.95
N LEU A 73 0.18 -6.32 5.96
CA LEU A 73 -0.72 -5.70 6.92
C LEU A 73 -1.79 -4.90 6.18
N LEU A 74 -3.06 -5.20 6.40
CA LEU A 74 -4.17 -4.35 5.98
C LEU A 74 -4.60 -3.46 7.14
N VAL A 75 -4.87 -2.20 6.84
CA VAL A 75 -5.51 -1.28 7.80
C VAL A 75 -6.96 -1.12 7.36
N THR A 76 -7.88 -1.83 8.04
CA THR A 76 -9.28 -1.89 7.62
C THR A 76 -10.22 -2.36 8.72
N THR A 77 -11.47 -1.91 8.67
CA THR A 77 -12.62 -2.44 9.41
C THR A 77 -13.59 -3.19 8.49
N ASP A 78 -13.36 -3.18 7.17
CA ASP A 78 -14.23 -3.81 6.18
C ASP A 78 -14.15 -5.34 6.22
N ALA A 79 -15.27 -6.00 6.47
CA ALA A 79 -15.33 -7.45 6.62
C ALA A 79 -14.97 -8.22 5.32
N ALA A 80 -15.25 -7.65 4.14
CA ALA A 80 -14.88 -8.29 2.87
C ALA A 80 -13.38 -8.20 2.63
N ALA A 81 -12.77 -7.05 2.92
CA ALA A 81 -11.32 -6.86 2.84
C ALA A 81 -10.58 -7.76 3.86
N ILE A 82 -11.09 -7.90 5.09
CA ILE A 82 -10.52 -8.80 6.11
C ILE A 82 -10.52 -10.26 5.63
N ARG A 83 -11.65 -10.74 5.07
CA ARG A 83 -11.71 -12.10 4.50
C ARG A 83 -10.70 -12.30 3.38
N LEU A 84 -10.54 -11.29 2.54
CA LEU A 84 -9.57 -11.33 1.44
C LEU A 84 -8.13 -11.35 1.99
N ALA A 85 -7.82 -10.49 2.95
CA ALA A 85 -6.52 -10.45 3.64
C ALA A 85 -6.13 -11.83 4.20
N THR A 86 -7.07 -12.48 4.90
CA THR A 86 -6.86 -13.82 5.48
C THR A 86 -6.48 -14.85 4.40
N ARG A 87 -7.10 -14.83 3.22
CA ARG A 87 -6.78 -15.73 2.10
C ARG A 87 -5.35 -15.57 1.60
N TYR A 88 -4.79 -14.36 1.70
CA TYR A 88 -3.41 -14.03 1.27
C TYR A 88 -2.42 -13.97 2.43
N GLY A 89 -2.80 -14.46 3.63
CA GLY A 89 -1.93 -14.51 4.79
C GLY A 89 -1.49 -13.12 5.27
N ALA A 90 -2.36 -12.11 5.11
CA ALA A 90 -2.13 -10.77 5.62
C ALA A 90 -2.79 -10.58 6.99
N GLU A 91 -2.11 -9.86 7.86
CA GLU A 91 -2.65 -9.41 9.14
C GLU A 91 -3.54 -8.20 8.95
N CYS A 92 -4.42 -7.91 9.93
CA CYS A 92 -5.32 -6.76 9.88
C CYS A 92 -5.27 -5.96 11.17
N ILE A 93 -5.27 -4.63 11.05
CA ILE A 93 -5.48 -3.71 12.18
C ILE A 93 -6.62 -2.74 11.84
N ALA A 94 -7.39 -2.36 12.86
CA ALA A 94 -8.49 -1.40 12.73
C ALA A 94 -8.07 0.04 13.05
N ASP A 95 -6.97 0.26 13.76
CA ASP A 95 -6.51 1.59 14.16
C ASP A 95 -6.25 2.49 12.94
N GLY A 96 -6.90 3.65 12.91
CA GLY A 96 -6.79 4.63 11.82
C GLY A 96 -7.58 4.31 10.55
N ALA A 97 -8.22 3.13 10.43
CA ALA A 97 -8.92 2.70 9.21
C ALA A 97 -10.01 3.68 8.74
N ASP A 98 -10.80 4.21 9.67
CA ASP A 98 -11.93 5.10 9.37
C ASP A 98 -11.54 6.59 9.30
N ALA A 99 -10.31 6.95 9.71
CA ALA A 99 -9.82 8.33 9.76
C ALA A 99 -9.15 8.82 8.46
N GLY A 100 -9.18 8.01 7.41
CA GLY A 100 -8.63 8.33 6.09
C GLY A 100 -7.26 7.72 5.81
N HIS A 101 -6.84 7.81 4.54
CA HIS A 101 -5.63 7.13 4.05
C HIS A 101 -4.38 7.52 4.86
N THR A 102 -4.14 8.80 5.06
CA THR A 102 -3.01 9.31 5.86
C THR A 102 -3.00 8.74 7.28
N ALA A 103 -4.17 8.73 7.94
CA ALA A 103 -4.28 8.23 9.31
C ALA A 103 -4.06 6.71 9.38
N ALA A 104 -4.56 5.96 8.42
CA ALA A 104 -4.37 4.52 8.31
C ALA A 104 -2.89 4.16 8.14
N VAL A 105 -2.18 4.84 7.21
CA VAL A 105 -0.74 4.63 7.01
C VAL A 105 0.06 5.03 8.25
N ALA A 106 -0.29 6.16 8.90
CA ALA A 106 0.38 6.59 10.11
C ALA A 106 0.16 5.60 11.29
N ALA A 107 -1.01 4.98 11.39
CA ALA A 107 -1.29 3.94 12.38
C ALA A 107 -0.43 2.68 12.13
N ALA A 108 -0.37 2.23 10.88
CA ALA A 108 0.49 1.10 10.48
C ALA A 108 1.98 1.39 10.75
N SER A 109 2.44 2.59 10.40
CA SER A 109 3.82 3.03 10.68
C SER A 109 4.17 2.92 12.17
N ARG A 110 3.30 3.47 13.05
CA ARG A 110 3.48 3.37 14.50
C ARG A 110 3.41 1.93 15.03
N HIS A 111 2.53 1.12 14.45
CA HIS A 111 2.38 -0.29 14.82
C HIS A 111 3.67 -1.06 14.50
N LEU A 112 4.17 -0.96 13.27
CA LEU A 112 5.39 -1.63 12.83
C LEU A 112 6.64 -1.13 13.56
N ALA A 113 6.73 0.19 13.83
CA ALA A 113 7.83 0.75 14.62
C ALA A 113 7.84 0.21 16.06
N ARG A 114 6.67 0.09 16.72
CA ARG A 114 6.55 -0.51 18.07
C ARG A 114 6.95 -1.99 18.09
N GLU A 115 6.71 -2.71 16.99
CA GLU A 115 7.15 -4.11 16.85
C GLU A 115 8.63 -4.25 16.46
N GLY A 116 9.36 -3.14 16.26
CA GLY A 116 10.76 -3.14 15.88
C GLY A 116 11.02 -3.61 14.45
N ARG A 117 10.03 -3.46 13.55
CA ARG A 117 10.19 -3.83 12.13
C ARG A 117 11.18 -2.90 11.43
N ALA A 118 11.93 -3.43 10.45
CA ALA A 118 12.96 -2.67 9.76
C ALA A 118 12.41 -1.59 8.82
N GLY A 119 11.24 -1.80 8.22
CA GLY A 119 10.65 -0.84 7.32
C GLY A 119 9.22 -1.18 6.90
N MET A 120 8.61 -0.23 6.21
CA MET A 120 7.24 -0.27 5.73
C MET A 120 7.18 0.09 4.25
N LEU A 121 6.56 -0.76 3.44
CA LEU A 121 6.14 -0.47 2.06
C LEU A 121 4.63 -0.25 2.05
N THR A 122 4.16 0.97 1.82
CA THR A 122 2.72 1.21 1.64
C THR A 122 2.35 1.31 0.17
N LEU A 123 1.21 0.68 -0.17
CA LEU A 123 0.61 0.62 -1.52
C LEU A 123 -0.91 0.81 -1.39
N PRO A 124 -1.58 1.49 -2.33
CA PRO A 124 -3.04 1.54 -2.36
C PRO A 124 -3.63 0.21 -2.88
N GLY A 125 -4.91 -0.04 -2.60
CA GLY A 125 -5.61 -1.27 -3.01
C GLY A 125 -6.21 -1.25 -4.42
N ASP A 126 -5.94 -0.23 -5.22
CA ASP A 126 -6.59 0.07 -6.51
C ASP A 126 -5.61 0.24 -7.69
N ILE A 127 -4.45 -0.42 -7.58
CA ILE A 127 -3.42 -0.53 -8.61
C ILE A 127 -3.37 -1.97 -9.17
N PRO A 128 -4.38 -2.42 -9.92
CA PRO A 128 -4.56 -3.84 -10.27
C PRO A 128 -3.50 -4.39 -11.23
N LEU A 129 -2.63 -3.54 -11.77
CA LEU A 129 -1.55 -3.94 -12.67
C LEU A 129 -0.20 -4.14 -11.96
N VAL A 130 -0.14 -3.91 -10.64
CA VAL A 130 1.09 -4.13 -9.86
C VAL A 130 1.56 -5.57 -9.99
N THR A 131 2.88 -5.76 -10.10
CA THR A 131 3.50 -7.07 -10.20
C THR A 131 4.50 -7.31 -9.07
N ALA A 132 4.70 -8.57 -8.69
CA ALA A 132 5.76 -8.96 -7.75
C ALA A 132 7.15 -8.49 -8.21
N ALA A 133 7.40 -8.46 -9.51
CA ALA A 133 8.66 -7.98 -10.09
C ALA A 133 8.87 -6.47 -9.84
N GLU A 134 7.83 -5.64 -9.97
CA GLU A 134 7.93 -4.20 -9.69
C GLU A 134 8.14 -3.93 -8.20
N ILE A 135 7.43 -4.65 -7.33
CA ILE A 135 7.66 -4.57 -5.88
C ILE A 135 9.08 -5.01 -5.53
N GLY A 136 9.57 -6.08 -6.15
CA GLY A 136 10.96 -6.54 -6.00
C GLY A 136 11.98 -5.48 -6.41
N ARG A 137 11.70 -4.68 -7.45
CA ARG A 137 12.55 -3.54 -7.85
C ARG A 137 12.57 -2.42 -6.80
N LEU A 138 11.43 -2.13 -6.14
CA LEU A 138 11.39 -1.19 -5.03
C LEU A 138 12.29 -1.66 -3.87
N LEU A 139 12.16 -2.95 -3.49
CA LEU A 139 12.97 -3.54 -2.43
C LEU A 139 14.47 -3.53 -2.78
N ALA A 140 14.82 -3.87 -4.03
CA ALA A 140 16.21 -3.90 -4.49
C ALA A 140 16.86 -2.51 -4.57
N ALA A 141 16.07 -1.46 -4.84
CA ALA A 141 16.55 -0.08 -4.91
C ALA A 141 16.56 0.63 -3.54
N HIS A 142 16.02 -0.03 -2.50
CA HIS A 142 15.97 0.54 -1.15
C HIS A 142 17.30 0.33 -0.43
N HIS A 143 17.89 1.42 0.03
CA HIS A 143 19.18 1.39 0.72
C HIS A 143 19.04 1.03 2.20
N GLN A 144 20.17 0.93 2.90
CA GLN A 144 20.20 0.78 4.36
C GLN A 144 19.52 1.95 5.06
N ALA A 145 18.84 1.67 6.16
CA ALA A 145 18.16 2.68 6.98
C ALA A 145 19.15 3.73 7.53
N PRO A 146 18.76 5.03 7.59
CA PRO A 146 17.47 5.54 7.17
C PRO A 146 17.38 5.67 5.64
N SER A 147 16.26 5.22 5.04
CA SER A 147 16.11 5.20 3.59
C SER A 147 14.65 5.48 3.18
N PHE A 148 14.50 6.05 1.98
CA PHE A 148 13.19 6.39 1.41
C PHE A 148 13.18 6.11 -0.10
N THR A 149 12.28 5.24 -0.54
CA THR A 149 12.10 4.90 -1.96
C THR A 149 10.63 5.09 -2.32
N ILE A 150 10.34 5.69 -3.47
CA ILE A 150 8.99 6.08 -3.86
C ILE A 150 8.73 5.80 -5.34
N ALA A 151 7.51 5.36 -5.66
CA ALA A 151 7.00 5.32 -7.02
C ALA A 151 5.76 6.22 -7.12
N PRO A 152 5.76 7.22 -8.03
CA PRO A 152 4.63 8.11 -8.24
C PRO A 152 3.49 7.43 -9.00
N SER A 153 2.31 8.09 -8.98
CA SER A 153 1.26 7.88 -9.97
C SER A 153 1.72 8.30 -11.38
N HIS A 154 0.98 7.91 -12.41
CA HIS A 154 1.34 8.18 -13.80
C HIS A 154 1.41 9.67 -14.17
N ASP A 155 0.70 10.52 -13.43
CA ASP A 155 0.70 11.99 -13.58
C ASP A 155 1.67 12.72 -12.64
N GLU A 156 2.45 11.97 -11.85
CA GLU A 156 3.40 12.45 -10.84
C GLU A 156 2.79 13.35 -9.75
N LYS A 157 1.47 13.29 -9.54
CA LYS A 157 0.81 13.99 -8.44
C LYS A 157 0.74 13.13 -7.20
N GLY A 158 0.26 11.90 -7.34
CA GLY A 158 0.12 10.94 -6.25
C GLY A 158 1.38 10.12 -5.99
N SER A 159 1.38 9.42 -4.86
CA SER A 159 2.41 8.45 -4.47
C SER A 159 1.76 7.08 -4.34
N ASN A 160 2.00 6.19 -5.31
CA ASN A 160 1.37 4.88 -5.36
C ASN A 160 2.18 3.78 -4.68
N ALA A 161 3.47 4.02 -4.40
CA ALA A 161 4.24 3.18 -3.48
C ALA A 161 5.24 4.03 -2.72
N VAL A 162 5.31 3.83 -1.40
CA VAL A 162 6.31 4.46 -0.54
C VAL A 162 6.92 3.39 0.36
N LEU A 163 8.24 3.20 0.23
CA LEU A 163 9.03 2.32 1.07
C LEU A 163 9.95 3.17 1.95
N VAL A 164 9.82 3.03 3.25
CA VAL A 164 10.55 3.82 4.25
C VAL A 164 11.14 2.92 5.34
N SER A 165 12.36 3.19 5.72
CA SER A 165 13.10 2.50 6.80
C SER A 165 13.83 3.52 7.68
N PRO A 166 13.65 3.47 9.03
CA PRO A 166 12.60 2.71 9.74
C PRO A 166 11.19 3.17 9.39
N PRO A 167 10.12 2.45 9.79
CA PRO A 167 8.75 2.72 9.36
C PRO A 167 8.26 4.15 9.58
N ASP A 168 8.76 4.83 10.61
CA ASP A 168 8.39 6.18 11.05
C ASP A 168 9.43 7.26 10.72
N ALA A 169 10.46 6.94 9.92
CA ALA A 169 11.54 7.89 9.61
C ALA A 169 11.05 9.15 8.88
N VAL A 170 10.02 9.04 8.05
CA VAL A 170 9.45 10.14 7.29
C VAL A 170 7.94 10.20 7.50
N PRO A 171 7.37 11.36 7.92
CA PRO A 171 5.92 11.52 7.99
C PRO A 171 5.32 11.48 6.59
N LEU A 172 4.30 10.64 6.39
CA LEU A 172 3.61 10.49 5.12
C LEU A 172 2.24 11.17 5.18
N THR A 173 1.95 12.00 4.17
CA THR A 173 0.66 12.69 4.03
C THR A 173 0.15 12.47 2.62
N PHE A 174 -0.93 11.71 2.49
CA PHE A 174 -1.54 11.37 1.21
C PHE A 174 -2.68 12.33 0.87
N GLY A 175 -2.84 12.61 -0.40
CA GLY A 175 -3.84 13.50 -0.98
C GLY A 175 -3.63 13.61 -2.49
N ASP A 176 -4.34 14.54 -3.13
CA ASP A 176 -4.34 14.71 -4.59
C ASP A 176 -2.95 15.13 -5.16
N ASP A 177 -2.04 15.63 -4.33
CA ASP A 177 -0.68 16.04 -4.71
C ASP A 177 0.29 15.65 -3.58
N SER A 178 0.59 14.35 -3.47
CA SER A 178 1.42 13.82 -2.38
C SER A 178 2.86 13.53 -2.77
N PHE A 179 3.18 13.42 -4.07
CA PHE A 179 4.50 12.99 -4.52
C PHE A 179 5.61 13.97 -4.14
N PHE A 180 5.53 15.23 -4.58
CA PHE A 180 6.55 16.23 -4.26
C PHE A 180 6.64 16.57 -2.77
N PRO A 181 5.53 16.69 -2.01
CA PRO A 181 5.56 16.77 -0.56
C PRO A 181 6.29 15.62 0.13
N HIS A 182 6.11 14.37 -0.32
CA HIS A 182 6.85 13.23 0.24
C HIS A 182 8.35 13.34 -0.01
N LEU A 183 8.77 13.74 -1.23
CA LEU A 183 10.19 13.99 -1.53
C LEU A 183 10.78 15.09 -0.63
N ALA A 184 10.03 16.17 -0.41
CA ALA A 184 10.43 17.26 0.46
C ALA A 184 10.54 16.80 1.92
N ALA A 185 9.58 16.01 2.41
CA ALA A 185 9.58 15.46 3.77
C ALA A 185 10.78 14.53 4.02
N ALA A 186 11.14 13.68 3.06
CA ALA A 186 12.33 12.83 3.16
C ALA A 186 13.62 13.67 3.23
N ARG A 187 13.77 14.67 2.33
CA ARG A 187 14.93 15.57 2.33
C ARG A 187 15.03 16.39 3.63
N ALA A 188 13.92 16.83 4.18
CA ALA A 188 13.88 17.54 5.48
C ALA A 188 14.37 16.67 6.65
N ARG A 189 14.36 15.35 6.50
CA ARG A 189 14.92 14.36 7.44
C ARG A 189 16.36 13.96 7.11
N GLY A 190 17.00 14.62 6.12
CA GLY A 190 18.35 14.30 5.67
C GLY A 190 18.43 13.01 4.83
N ILE A 191 17.30 12.50 4.35
CA ILE A 191 17.22 11.27 3.55
C ILE A 191 17.09 11.64 2.08
N ALA A 192 18.02 11.16 1.24
CA ALA A 192 17.93 11.31 -0.21
C ALA A 192 16.89 10.34 -0.77
N PRO A 193 15.78 10.81 -1.40
CA PRO A 193 14.77 9.92 -1.94
C PRO A 193 15.27 9.18 -3.18
N THR A 194 15.00 7.88 -3.28
CA THR A 194 15.12 7.11 -4.53
C THR A 194 13.75 7.06 -5.22
N VAL A 195 13.68 7.49 -6.47
CA VAL A 195 12.44 7.52 -7.27
C VAL A 195 12.50 6.43 -8.34
N LEU A 196 11.42 5.64 -8.43
CA LEU A 196 11.26 4.60 -9.45
C LEU A 196 9.93 4.80 -10.19
N HIS A 197 9.98 4.87 -11.52
CA HIS A 197 8.79 4.86 -12.37
C HIS A 197 8.46 3.41 -12.73
N LEU A 198 7.32 2.92 -12.24
CA LEU A 198 6.88 1.53 -12.33
C LEU A 198 5.48 1.48 -12.94
N PRO A 199 5.32 1.10 -14.21
CA PRO A 199 4.07 1.25 -14.96
C PRO A 199 2.85 0.58 -14.31
N GLY A 200 3.01 -0.61 -13.71
CA GLY A 200 1.93 -1.31 -13.04
C GLY A 200 1.52 -0.67 -11.72
N ILE A 201 2.47 -0.08 -11.00
CA ILE A 201 2.21 0.69 -9.78
C ILE A 201 1.66 2.07 -10.09
N ALA A 202 2.08 2.67 -11.20
CA ALA A 202 1.71 4.05 -11.54
C ALA A 202 0.21 4.23 -11.89
N LEU A 203 -0.50 3.18 -12.29
CA LEU A 203 -1.90 3.26 -12.69
C LEU A 203 -2.84 2.84 -11.56
N ASP A 204 -3.35 3.80 -10.83
CA ASP A 204 -4.49 3.68 -9.93
C ASP A 204 -5.80 4.00 -10.68
N ILE A 205 -6.87 3.29 -10.34
CA ILE A 205 -8.16 3.41 -11.03
C ILE A 205 -9.11 4.27 -10.20
N ASP A 206 -9.09 5.58 -10.38
CA ASP A 206 -9.85 6.52 -9.56
C ASP A 206 -11.05 7.15 -10.27
N ASN A 207 -10.98 7.34 -11.58
CA ASN A 207 -11.97 8.07 -12.35
C ASN A 207 -12.36 7.32 -13.65
N PRO A 208 -13.40 7.76 -14.38
CA PRO A 208 -13.84 7.12 -15.63
C PRO A 208 -12.77 7.04 -16.73
N ALA A 209 -11.82 7.98 -16.76
CA ALA A 209 -10.74 7.96 -17.76
C ALA A 209 -9.73 6.84 -17.44
N ASP A 210 -9.36 6.66 -16.16
CA ASP A 210 -8.50 5.56 -15.71
C ASP A 210 -9.15 4.21 -15.98
N LEU A 211 -10.46 4.07 -15.67
CA LEU A 211 -11.22 2.86 -15.96
C LEU A 211 -11.24 2.54 -17.46
N ALA A 212 -11.47 3.54 -18.31
CA ALA A 212 -11.45 3.37 -19.76
C ALA A 212 -10.05 3.02 -20.28
N HIS A 213 -9.00 3.61 -19.69
CA HIS A 213 -7.62 3.25 -20.01
C HIS A 213 -7.32 1.80 -19.63
N PHE A 214 -7.62 1.41 -18.40
CA PHE A 214 -7.45 0.04 -17.90
C PHE A 214 -8.20 -0.99 -18.77
N ALA A 215 -9.46 -0.70 -19.14
CA ALA A 215 -10.25 -1.58 -20.02
C ALA A 215 -9.58 -1.81 -21.38
N ARG A 216 -8.98 -0.76 -21.99
CA ARG A 216 -8.27 -0.87 -23.29
C ARG A 216 -6.99 -1.73 -23.21
N LEU A 217 -6.37 -1.84 -22.05
CA LEU A 217 -5.19 -2.69 -21.87
C LEU A 217 -5.51 -4.19 -21.96
N GLY A 218 -6.77 -4.59 -21.84
CA GLY A 218 -7.20 -5.98 -21.94
C GLY A 218 -6.52 -6.88 -20.92
N SER A 219 -6.28 -6.36 -19.72
CA SER A 219 -5.55 -7.06 -18.66
C SER A 219 -6.23 -8.36 -18.24
N ARG A 220 -5.43 -9.39 -17.99
CA ARG A 220 -5.89 -10.69 -17.45
C ARG A 220 -5.84 -10.78 -15.93
N THR A 221 -5.67 -9.64 -15.24
CA THR A 221 -5.85 -9.56 -13.79
C THR A 221 -7.29 -9.87 -13.40
N ARG A 222 -7.56 -10.16 -12.13
CA ARG A 222 -8.93 -10.39 -11.63
C ARG A 222 -9.83 -9.20 -11.91
N ALA A 223 -9.34 -7.99 -11.67
CA ALA A 223 -10.05 -6.76 -11.98
C ALA A 223 -10.34 -6.62 -13.48
N GLY A 224 -9.39 -6.96 -14.35
CA GLY A 224 -9.58 -6.92 -15.80
C GLY A 224 -10.63 -7.91 -16.30
N LEU A 225 -10.58 -9.14 -15.85
CA LEU A 225 -11.58 -10.18 -16.17
C LEU A 225 -12.95 -9.82 -15.61
N TRP A 226 -13.02 -9.36 -14.36
CA TRP A 226 -14.26 -8.91 -13.75
C TRP A 226 -14.91 -7.76 -14.52
N LEU A 227 -14.11 -6.80 -14.98
CA LEU A 227 -14.61 -5.65 -15.76
C LEU A 227 -15.17 -6.10 -17.12
N ALA A 228 -14.48 -7.00 -17.83
CA ALA A 228 -14.92 -7.55 -19.12
C ALA A 228 -16.25 -8.29 -18.98
N ASP A 229 -16.39 -9.15 -17.97
CA ASP A 229 -17.63 -9.90 -17.69
C ASP A 229 -18.78 -8.98 -17.31
N SER A 230 -18.52 -7.94 -16.51
CA SER A 230 -19.53 -6.97 -16.08
C SER A 230 -20.00 -6.11 -17.26
N GLN A 231 -19.13 -5.69 -18.18
CA GLN A 231 -19.49 -4.96 -19.38
C GLN A 231 -20.34 -5.81 -20.34
N ALA A 232 -19.97 -7.08 -20.53
CA ALA A 232 -20.76 -8.02 -21.32
C ALA A 232 -22.16 -8.22 -20.75
N ALA A 233 -22.28 -8.38 -19.43
CA ALA A 233 -23.57 -8.53 -18.74
C ALA A 233 -24.45 -7.26 -18.86
N LEU A 234 -23.86 -6.06 -18.80
CA LEU A 234 -24.57 -4.79 -18.95
C LEU A 234 -25.01 -4.58 -20.42
N ALA A 235 -24.19 -4.96 -21.38
CA ALA A 235 -24.54 -4.91 -22.80
C ALA A 235 -25.66 -5.88 -23.18
N GLY A 236 -25.63 -7.11 -22.63
CA GLY A 236 -26.67 -8.13 -22.83
C GLY A 236 -28.04 -7.77 -22.22
N LYS A 237 -28.09 -6.89 -21.22
CA LYS A 237 -29.33 -6.37 -20.60
C LYS A 237 -29.98 -5.23 -21.38
N LYS A 238 -29.36 -4.73 -22.45
CA LYS A 238 -29.87 -3.64 -23.31
C LYS A 238 -30.69 -4.12 -24.51
N LEU A 239 -31.33 -5.29 -24.49
CA LEU A 239 -32.29 -5.78 -25.47
C LEU A 239 -33.50 -6.37 -24.72
N PRO A 240 -34.79 -6.08 -25.13
CA PRO A 240 -35.24 -5.59 -26.42
C PRO A 240 -35.95 -4.23 -26.42
N ALA A 241 -35.99 -3.59 -27.55
CA ALA A 241 -36.95 -2.51 -27.89
C ALA A 241 -38.31 -3.10 -28.17
#